data_27ae1b21ec8a051f2169598d4d4644f7
#
_entry.id   27ae1b21ec8a051f2169598d4d4644f7
#
_cell.length_a   1.000
_cell.length_b   1.000
_cell.length_c   1.000
_cell.angle_alpha   90.00
_cell.angle_beta   90.00
_cell.angle_gamma   90.00
#
_symmetry.space_group_name_H-M   'P 1'
#
loop_
_entity.id
_entity.type
_entity.pdbx_description
1 polymer ?
#
loop_
_entity_poly.entity_id
_entity_poly.type
_entity_poly.pdbx_seq_one_letter_code
_entity_poly.pdbx_strand_id
1 'polypeptide(L)'
;MIEKFLSVHGVSTHDLKISMVLGSTEAIKAAVENGLGVSIISRWSARKESKYGTLSLLRIKEQRMVREFSLITNKSSVSSHAVDEFLTYIKSFPFAKLLD
;
A
#
# COMPACT_ATOMS: atom_id res chain seq x y z
N MET A 1 4.04 4.00 9.54
CA MET A 1 4.61 4.49 8.27
C MET A 1 4.06 5.84 7.84
N ILE A 2 2.76 5.97 7.70
CA ILE A 2 2.10 7.22 7.30
C ILE A 2 2.38 8.36 8.29
N GLU A 3 2.26 8.06 9.58
CA GLU A 3 2.51 9.02 10.66
C GLU A 3 3.93 9.55 10.63
N LYS A 4 4.91 8.67 10.41
CA LYS A 4 6.30 9.05 10.30
C LYS A 4 6.56 9.93 9.09
N PHE A 5 5.96 9.59 7.95
CA PHE A 5 6.06 10.38 6.74
C PHE A 5 5.52 11.80 6.94
N LEU A 6 4.34 11.91 7.52
CA LEU A 6 3.71 13.20 7.79
C LEU A 6 4.52 14.01 8.81
N SER A 7 5.04 13.37 9.84
CA SER A 7 5.85 14.02 10.86
C SER A 7 7.11 14.65 10.28
N VAL A 8 7.78 13.95 9.36
CA VAL A 8 8.98 14.47 8.68
C VAL A 8 8.65 15.74 7.89
N HIS A 9 7.42 15.87 7.39
CA HIS A 9 6.96 17.02 6.61
C HIS A 9 6.20 18.05 7.46
N GLY A 10 6.32 17.98 8.78
CA GLY A 10 5.72 18.98 9.67
C GLY A 10 4.25 18.79 9.98
N VAL A 11 3.67 17.63 9.65
CA VAL A 11 2.27 17.32 9.93
C VAL A 11 2.20 16.27 11.03
N SER A 12 1.53 16.63 12.13
CA SER A 12 1.26 15.71 13.23
C SER A 12 -0.08 15.01 13.02
N THR A 13 -0.24 13.81 13.59
CA THR A 13 -1.55 13.14 13.60
C THR A 13 -2.62 13.97 14.30
N HIS A 14 -2.22 14.85 15.21
CA HIS A 14 -3.15 15.79 15.86
C HIS A 14 -3.70 16.86 14.93
N ASP A 15 -3.02 17.12 13.82
CA ASP A 15 -3.48 18.09 12.82
C ASP A 15 -4.51 17.49 11.87
N LEU A 16 -4.77 16.20 11.97
CA LEU A 16 -5.69 15.47 11.11
C LEU A 16 -7.02 15.22 11.82
N LYS A 17 -8.10 15.45 11.11
CA LYS A 17 -9.42 15.04 11.57
C LYS A 17 -9.68 13.62 11.10
N ILE A 18 -9.52 12.66 12.01
CA ILE A 18 -9.75 11.25 11.70
C ILE A 18 -11.25 10.97 11.79
N SER A 19 -11.88 10.68 10.65
CA SER A 19 -13.32 10.41 10.58
C SER A 19 -13.68 9.01 11.04
N MET A 20 -12.83 8.01 10.68
CA MET A 20 -13.02 6.65 11.13
C MET A 20 -11.73 5.83 10.93
N VAL A 21 -11.64 4.73 11.65
CA VAL A 21 -10.55 3.77 11.54
C VAL A 21 -11.13 2.44 11.09
N LEU A 22 -10.61 1.92 9.98
CA LEU A 22 -11.12 0.70 9.37
C LEU A 22 -10.01 -0.35 9.28
N GLY A 23 -10.36 -1.60 9.46
CA GLY A 23 -9.42 -2.71 9.56
C GLY A 23 -8.93 -3.29 8.24
N SER A 24 -9.44 -2.85 7.10
CA SER A 24 -9.02 -3.38 5.81
C SER A 24 -8.97 -2.31 4.74
N THR A 25 -8.08 -2.51 3.77
CA THR A 25 -7.95 -1.62 2.61
C THR A 25 -9.24 -1.56 1.79
N GLU A 26 -9.94 -2.68 1.65
CA GLU A 26 -11.19 -2.73 0.91
C GLU A 26 -12.28 -1.86 1.58
N ALA A 27 -12.36 -1.91 2.91
CA ALA A 27 -13.28 -1.08 3.65
C ALA A 27 -12.93 0.41 3.52
N ILE A 28 -11.65 0.74 3.55
CA ILE A 28 -11.17 2.12 3.36
C ILE A 28 -11.55 2.62 1.96
N LYS A 29 -11.32 1.83 0.92
CA LYS A 29 -11.67 2.20 -0.44
C LYS A 29 -13.18 2.45 -0.58
N ALA A 30 -13.99 1.57 -0.02
CA ALA A 30 -15.45 1.72 -0.05
C ALA A 30 -15.90 3.01 0.65
N ALA A 31 -15.31 3.34 1.78
CA ALA A 31 -15.62 4.57 2.50
C ALA A 31 -15.30 5.82 1.67
N VAL A 32 -14.12 5.82 1.03
CA VAL A 32 -13.71 6.95 0.18
C VAL A 32 -14.60 7.06 -1.06
N GLU A 33 -14.93 5.94 -1.70
CA GLU A 33 -15.84 5.93 -2.85
C GLU A 33 -17.22 6.50 -2.50
N ASN A 34 -17.64 6.34 -1.26
CA ASN A 34 -18.92 6.89 -0.77
C ASN A 34 -18.81 8.33 -0.24
N GLY A 35 -17.69 8.98 -0.45
CA GLY A 35 -17.52 10.38 -0.10
C GLY A 35 -17.32 10.67 1.38
N LEU A 36 -16.93 9.67 2.18
CA LEU A 36 -16.75 9.85 3.62
C LEU A 36 -15.44 10.53 4.00
N GLY A 37 -14.53 10.71 3.05
CA GLY A 37 -13.27 11.38 3.32
C GLY A 37 -12.18 10.98 2.32
N VAL A 38 -10.95 11.18 2.72
CA VAL A 38 -9.76 10.81 1.94
C VAL A 38 -8.90 9.86 2.76
N SER A 39 -8.05 9.12 2.09
CA SER A 39 -7.13 8.20 2.77
C SER A 39 -5.81 8.12 2.03
N ILE A 40 -4.80 7.58 2.71
CA ILE A 40 -3.51 7.28 2.12
C ILE A 40 -3.39 5.77 2.07
N ILE A 41 -3.40 5.23 0.87
CA ILE A 41 -3.25 3.80 0.64
C ILE A 41 -2.28 3.57 -0.50
N SER A 42 -1.86 2.32 -0.69
CA SER A 42 -0.99 1.96 -1.80
C SER A 42 -1.67 2.28 -3.13
N ARG A 43 -0.94 2.92 -4.03
CA ARG A 43 -1.41 3.17 -5.40
C ARG A 43 -1.81 1.86 -6.09
N TRP A 44 -1.07 0.81 -5.83
CA TRP A 44 -1.38 -0.52 -6.33
C TRP A 44 -2.77 -1.00 -5.89
N SER A 45 -3.09 -0.80 -4.61
CA SER A 45 -4.39 -1.21 -4.06
C SER A 45 -5.57 -0.46 -4.68
N ALA A 46 -5.37 0.77 -5.11
CA ALA A 46 -6.40 1.60 -5.71
C ALA A 46 -6.38 1.59 -7.25
N ARG A 47 -5.55 0.77 -7.85
CA ARG A 47 -5.32 0.77 -9.30
C ARG A 47 -6.61 0.55 -10.10
N LYS A 48 -7.38 -0.45 -9.70
CA LYS A 48 -8.62 -0.82 -10.40
C LYS A 48 -9.66 0.30 -10.31
N GLU A 49 -9.86 0.83 -9.12
CA GLU A 49 -10.84 1.89 -8.87
C GLU A 49 -10.43 3.18 -9.58
N SER A 50 -9.16 3.48 -9.61
CA SER A 50 -8.64 4.63 -10.35
C SER A 50 -8.87 4.48 -11.85
N LYS A 51 -8.63 3.29 -12.39
CA LYS A 51 -8.86 2.99 -13.81
C LYS A 51 -10.32 3.14 -14.21
N TYR A 52 -11.23 2.71 -13.34
CA TYR A 52 -12.67 2.79 -13.61
C TYR A 52 -13.29 4.12 -13.17
N GLY A 53 -12.51 5.01 -12.59
CA GLY A 53 -12.96 6.34 -12.24
C GLY A 53 -13.75 6.45 -10.94
N THR A 54 -13.78 5.39 -10.12
CA THR A 54 -14.48 5.43 -8.83
C THR A 54 -13.66 6.08 -7.72
N LEU A 55 -12.34 6.14 -7.90
CA LEU A 55 -11.41 6.84 -7.02
C LEU A 55 -10.47 7.71 -7.83
N SER A 56 -10.12 8.86 -7.27
CA SER A 56 -9.10 9.74 -7.84
C SER A 56 -7.83 9.64 -7.02
N LEU A 57 -6.71 9.43 -7.69
CA LEU A 57 -5.40 9.39 -7.04
C LEU A 57 -4.74 10.76 -7.11
N LEU A 58 -4.40 11.28 -5.94
CA LEU A 58 -3.71 12.56 -5.81
C LEU A 58 -2.29 12.30 -5.29
N ARG A 59 -1.34 13.06 -5.79
CA ARG A 59 0.03 13.02 -5.30
C ARG A 59 0.26 14.12 -4.28
N ILE A 60 1.02 13.80 -3.25
CA ILE A 60 1.58 14.82 -2.38
C ILE A 60 2.72 15.46 -3.18
N LYS A 61 2.62 16.75 -3.39
CA LYS A 61 3.53 17.50 -4.28
C LYS A 61 5.00 17.26 -3.91
N GLU A 62 5.79 16.87 -4.92
CA GLU A 62 7.23 16.63 -4.79
C GLU A 62 7.60 15.55 -3.77
N GLN A 63 6.62 14.79 -3.29
CA GLN A 63 6.85 13.77 -2.29
C GLN A 63 6.39 12.42 -2.80
N ARG A 64 7.15 11.40 -2.48
CA ARG A 64 6.79 10.02 -2.80
C ARG A 64 7.02 9.16 -1.57
N MET A 65 5.97 8.50 -1.13
CA MET A 65 6.05 7.54 -0.03
C MET A 65 6.29 6.16 -0.62
N VAL A 66 7.43 5.56 -0.27
CA VAL A 66 7.82 4.24 -0.76
C VAL A 66 7.68 3.23 0.38
N ARG A 67 7.11 2.08 0.06
CA ARG A 67 6.91 1.00 1.00
C ARG A 67 7.74 -0.21 0.57
N GLU A 68 8.48 -0.78 1.52
CA GLU A 68 9.28 -1.97 1.30
C GLU A 68 8.51 -3.21 1.70
N PHE A 69 8.56 -4.25 0.87
CA PHE A 69 8.03 -5.57 1.19
C PHE A 69 9.18 -6.54 1.39
N SER A 70 9.09 -7.32 2.46
CA SER A 70 10.12 -8.31 2.78
C SER A 70 9.55 -9.72 2.64
N LEU A 71 10.34 -10.60 2.04
CA LEU A 71 10.02 -12.01 1.96
C LEU A 71 10.62 -12.72 3.17
N ILE A 72 9.79 -13.36 3.97
CA ILE A 72 10.22 -14.00 5.21
C ILE A 72 10.18 -15.51 5.04
N THR A 73 11.28 -16.17 5.38
CA THR A 73 11.39 -17.63 5.34
C THR A 73 11.93 -18.15 6.66
N ASN A 74 11.63 -19.40 6.97
CA ASN A 74 12.14 -20.07 8.17
C ASN A 74 13.50 -20.70 7.85
N LYS A 75 14.55 -20.29 8.54
CA LYS A 75 15.91 -20.81 8.33
C LYS A 75 16.08 -22.26 8.77
N SER A 76 15.32 -22.70 9.74
CA SER A 76 15.49 -24.02 10.36
C SER A 76 14.64 -25.10 9.73
N SER A 77 13.73 -24.79 8.84
CA SER A 77 12.91 -25.79 8.18
C SER A 77 13.47 -26.15 6.81
N VAL A 78 13.25 -27.42 6.44
CA VAL A 78 13.59 -27.90 5.11
C VAL A 78 12.53 -27.39 4.14
N SER A 79 12.97 -26.74 3.07
CA SER A 79 12.07 -26.23 2.04
C SER A 79 11.46 -27.36 1.23
N SER A 80 10.19 -27.25 0.91
CA SER A 80 9.56 -28.13 -0.07
C SER A 80 9.91 -27.68 -1.49
N HIS A 81 9.74 -28.56 -2.46
CA HIS A 81 9.95 -28.21 -3.87
C HIS A 81 9.08 -27.02 -4.30
N ALA A 82 7.82 -27.00 -3.85
CA ALA A 82 6.90 -25.91 -4.16
C ALA A 82 7.38 -24.57 -3.60
N VAL A 83 7.94 -24.55 -2.39
CA VAL A 83 8.50 -23.33 -1.79
C VAL A 83 9.71 -22.86 -2.58
N ASP A 84 10.60 -23.78 -2.96
CA ASP A 84 11.79 -23.42 -3.74
C ASP A 84 11.42 -22.85 -5.11
N GLU A 85 10.44 -23.41 -5.79
CA GLU A 85 9.96 -22.89 -7.06
C GLU A 85 9.33 -21.51 -6.89
N PHE A 86 8.54 -21.30 -5.83
CA PHE A 86 7.95 -20.02 -5.54
C PHE A 86 9.01 -18.96 -5.29
N LEU A 87 10.04 -19.25 -4.50
CA LEU A 87 11.12 -18.33 -4.23
C LEU A 87 11.87 -17.95 -5.51
N THR A 88 12.15 -18.94 -6.36
CA THR A 88 12.80 -18.69 -7.65
C THR A 88 11.95 -17.78 -8.53
N TYR A 89 10.67 -18.04 -8.60
CA TYR A 89 9.73 -17.23 -9.37
C TYR A 89 9.68 -15.79 -8.86
N ILE A 90 9.56 -15.60 -7.55
CA ILE A 90 9.48 -14.27 -6.93
C ILE A 90 10.75 -13.46 -7.20
N LYS A 91 11.92 -14.08 -7.10
CA LYS A 91 13.20 -13.40 -7.34
C LYS A 91 13.37 -12.94 -8.78
N SER A 92 12.78 -13.66 -9.72
CA SER A 92 12.89 -13.34 -11.15
C SER A 92 11.74 -12.50 -11.68
N PHE A 93 10.69 -12.27 -10.87
CA PHE A 93 9.50 -11.56 -11.32
C PHE A 93 9.76 -10.05 -11.49
N PRO A 94 9.36 -9.46 -12.63
CA PRO A 94 9.61 -8.04 -12.88
C PRO A 94 8.59 -7.13 -12.18
N PHE A 95 8.68 -7.00 -10.87
CA PHE A 95 7.73 -6.22 -10.08
C PHE A 95 7.66 -4.74 -10.47
N ALA A 96 8.77 -4.18 -10.93
CA ALA A 96 8.80 -2.78 -11.34
C ALA A 96 7.79 -2.48 -12.46
N LYS A 97 7.65 -3.41 -13.42
CA LYS A 97 6.68 -3.26 -14.51
C LYS A 97 5.23 -3.38 -14.05
N LEU A 98 5.02 -4.15 -12.99
CA LEU A 98 3.69 -4.38 -12.44
C LEU A 98 3.20 -3.20 -11.62
N LEU A 99 4.11 -2.52 -10.93
CA LEU A 99 3.78 -1.45 -9.99
C LEU A 99 3.72 -0.05 -10.62
N ASP A 100 4.17 0.07 -11.86
CA ASP A 100 4.15 1.34 -12.59
C ASP A 100 2.78 1.62 -13.30
#